data_a0d1f8e65e4f871ccef20c38b1d94c05
#
_entry.id   a0d1f8e65e4f871ccef20c38b1d94c05
#
_cell.length_a   1.000
_cell.length_b   1.000
_cell.length_c   1.000
_cell.angle_alpha   90.00
_cell.angle_beta   90.00
_cell.angle_gamma   90.00
#
_symmetry.space_group_name_H-M   'P 1'
#
loop_
_entity.id
_entity.type
_entity.pdbx_description
1 polymer ?
#
loop_
_entity_poly.entity_id
_entity_poly.type
_entity_poly.pdbx_seq_one_letter_code
_entity_poly.pdbx_strand_id
1 'polypeptide(L)'
;LTERLIIRVIIMNNIAQGQYSEPTAEEQWRQFGELTCQKDYVDSLRGRNLDVYLLGERIDEPVDHPIVRPSINAMAASYQLAEDEPDLATAWSSITERRINRFLHIPESPQDLVQKNKMQRRMGQLTGTCFQRCAGLDTLSVLFSITFDIDKKHGTAYHERYLAFLKKAQVRNLIVGAGMTDPKGDRSKRPSDQSDPDLFMHVTRRTDKGLYVKGAKAHMTGGLNSHWICVMPTMNMLESDKDYAVIGMIPATAPGLTYIYGRQSCDTRALEVGDIDKGNAQYGGQETLVIFDDVFIPWPHVLMDGEYEFAQELVSRFTAYHRASYVCKTGLGDVMIGAASSVAEMNGAETASHVRDKLVEMTHLNETIYSSGIASSYEAKQHESGAFINDPILANICKHNVTRFPYEISRLAQDLAGGLMVTLPSQADFEHETIGPKLDKYLQGKSSVSTEDRTRMLRLIENMTLGRNAVGYLTESMHGAGSPQAQRIQLLRETDFGKKQSL
;
A
#
# COMPACT_ATOMS: atom_id res chain seq x y z
N LEU A 1 18.52 -22.37 15.57
CA LEU A 1 17.59 -22.34 16.71
C LEU A 1 18.25 -21.86 18.02
N THR A 2 19.56 -22.04 18.21
CA THR A 2 20.24 -21.83 19.49
C THR A 2 20.61 -20.39 19.81
N GLU A 3 21.17 -19.62 18.91
CA GLU A 3 21.67 -18.27 19.25
C GLU A 3 20.57 -17.21 19.47
N ARG A 4 19.49 -17.26 18.75
CA ARG A 4 18.41 -16.26 18.82
C ARG A 4 17.34 -16.58 19.86
N LEU A 5 17.10 -17.87 20.13
CA LEU A 5 16.37 -18.26 21.34
C LEU A 5 17.16 -17.76 22.57
N ILE A 6 18.46 -17.84 22.50
CA ILE A 6 19.38 -17.27 23.51
C ILE A 6 19.26 -15.74 23.55
N ILE A 7 19.24 -15.04 22.43
CA ILE A 7 19.07 -13.58 22.39
C ILE A 7 17.68 -13.18 22.88
N ARG A 8 16.63 -13.88 22.49
CA ARG A 8 15.25 -13.63 22.97
C ARG A 8 15.12 -13.94 24.48
N VAL A 9 15.72 -15.03 24.94
CA VAL A 9 15.80 -15.38 26.36
C VAL A 9 16.70 -14.39 27.12
N ILE A 10 17.77 -13.89 26.51
CA ILE A 10 18.61 -12.83 27.09
C ILE A 10 17.85 -11.50 27.15
N ILE A 11 17.13 -11.12 26.11
CA ILE A 11 16.28 -9.92 26.11
C ILE A 11 15.17 -10.06 27.16
N MET A 12 14.46 -11.18 27.19
CA MET A 12 13.44 -11.43 28.22
C MET A 12 14.02 -11.56 29.65
N ASN A 13 15.19 -12.17 29.80
CA ASN A 13 15.89 -12.20 31.08
C ASN A 13 16.47 -10.84 31.47
N ASN A 14 16.93 -10.04 30.51
CA ASN A 14 17.40 -8.67 30.76
C ASN A 14 16.22 -7.74 31.10
N ILE A 15 15.03 -7.94 30.48
CA ILE A 15 13.79 -7.27 30.88
C ILE A 15 13.40 -7.68 32.31
N ALA A 16 13.46 -8.98 32.64
CA ALA A 16 13.16 -9.51 33.96
C ALA A 16 14.21 -9.09 35.02
N GLN A 17 15.46 -8.78 34.60
CA GLN A 17 16.55 -8.34 35.48
C GLN A 17 16.74 -6.81 35.51
N GLY A 18 15.86 -6.01 34.84
CA GLY A 18 15.95 -4.55 34.80
C GLY A 18 17.14 -4.01 33.99
N GLN A 19 17.76 -4.83 33.15
CA GLN A 19 18.92 -4.46 32.32
C GLN A 19 18.53 -4.07 30.87
N TYR A 20 17.27 -4.24 30.46
CA TYR A 20 16.76 -3.75 29.16
C TYR A 20 16.27 -2.33 29.34
N SER A 21 16.96 -1.37 28.75
CA SER A 21 16.46 0.01 28.66
C SER A 21 15.67 0.15 27.37
N GLU A 22 14.41 0.61 27.48
CA GLU A 22 13.61 0.97 26.32
C GLU A 22 14.34 2.03 25.49
N PRO A 23 14.39 1.88 24.14
CA PRO A 23 15.08 2.83 23.30
C PRO A 23 14.38 4.20 23.32
N THR A 24 15.13 5.25 23.45
CA THR A 24 14.62 6.62 23.29
C THR A 24 14.16 6.86 21.86
N ALA A 25 13.29 7.85 21.63
CA ALA A 25 12.89 8.24 20.29
C ALA A 25 14.10 8.58 19.40
N GLU A 26 15.14 9.24 19.94
CA GLU A 26 16.33 9.59 19.16
C GLU A 26 17.18 8.37 18.80
N GLU A 27 17.29 7.38 19.67
CA GLU A 27 17.96 6.12 19.36
C GLU A 27 17.24 5.35 18.25
N GLN A 28 15.89 5.37 18.23
CA GLN A 28 15.12 4.78 17.14
C GLN A 28 15.39 5.44 15.78
N TRP A 29 15.71 6.74 15.74
CA TRP A 29 16.07 7.45 14.52
C TRP A 29 17.50 7.18 14.02
N ARG A 30 18.43 6.81 14.88
CA ARG A 30 19.86 6.62 14.52
C ARG A 30 20.09 5.51 13.49
N GLN A 31 19.16 4.55 13.40
CA GLN A 31 19.26 3.45 12.44
C GLN A 31 18.99 3.85 10.98
N PHE A 32 18.44 5.05 10.73
CA PHE A 32 18.04 5.48 9.40
C PHE A 32 18.89 6.67 8.92
N GLY A 33 19.59 6.48 7.79
CA GLY A 33 20.27 7.55 7.06
C GLY A 33 19.34 8.34 6.15
N GLU A 34 19.88 9.33 5.45
CA GLU A 34 19.22 10.03 4.36
C GLU A 34 19.30 9.18 3.09
N LEU A 35 18.19 9.06 2.35
CA LEU A 35 18.08 8.28 1.14
C LEU A 35 17.92 9.23 -0.05
N THR A 36 18.82 9.13 -1.01
CA THR A 36 18.85 10.02 -2.17
C THR A 36 18.34 9.35 -3.44
N CYS A 37 18.47 8.04 -3.55
CA CYS A 37 18.15 7.29 -4.77
C CYS A 37 17.54 5.91 -4.47
N GLN A 38 17.13 5.23 -5.53
CA GLN A 38 16.61 3.86 -5.48
C GLN A 38 17.58 2.88 -4.79
N LYS A 39 18.88 3.00 -5.08
CA LYS A 39 19.90 2.11 -4.50
C LYS A 39 20.00 2.29 -2.99
N ASP A 40 20.03 3.54 -2.52
CA ASP A 40 20.10 3.84 -1.07
C ASP A 40 18.90 3.23 -0.35
N TYR A 41 17.70 3.32 -0.95
CA TYR A 41 16.51 2.70 -0.37
C TYR A 41 16.66 1.19 -0.25
N VAL A 42 17.06 0.50 -1.33
CA VAL A 42 17.23 -0.96 -1.29
C VAL A 42 18.29 -1.37 -0.26
N ASP A 43 19.41 -0.66 -0.23
CA ASP A 43 20.50 -0.95 0.71
C ASP A 43 20.10 -0.67 2.17
N SER A 44 19.27 0.33 2.41
CA SER A 44 18.76 0.66 3.76
C SER A 44 17.86 -0.43 4.37
N LEU A 45 17.33 -1.34 3.54
CA LEU A 45 16.52 -2.45 3.99
C LEU A 45 17.34 -3.68 4.39
N ARG A 46 18.63 -3.73 4.05
CA ARG A 46 19.51 -4.87 4.33
C ARG A 46 19.93 -4.92 5.78
N GLY A 47 20.15 -6.12 6.28
CA GLY A 47 20.70 -6.36 7.63
C GLY A 47 19.82 -5.89 8.77
N ARG A 48 18.54 -5.57 8.53
CA ARG A 48 17.60 -5.08 9.56
C ARG A 48 17.20 -6.13 10.61
N ASN A 49 17.60 -7.38 10.41
CA ASN A 49 17.35 -8.48 11.34
C ASN A 49 15.87 -8.64 11.76
N LEU A 50 14.96 -8.56 10.80
CA LEU A 50 13.52 -8.70 11.02
C LEU A 50 13.12 -10.15 11.27
N ASP A 51 12.03 -10.34 12.03
CA ASP A 51 11.42 -11.67 12.21
C ASP A 51 10.37 -11.89 11.11
N VAL A 52 10.79 -12.47 9.97
CA VAL A 52 9.99 -12.63 8.76
C VAL A 52 9.73 -14.09 8.47
N TYR A 53 8.47 -14.46 8.24
CA TYR A 53 8.04 -15.78 7.83
C TYR A 53 7.39 -15.76 6.44
N LEU A 54 7.80 -16.69 5.58
CA LEU A 54 7.29 -16.88 4.24
C LEU A 54 7.12 -18.37 3.97
N LEU A 55 5.89 -18.79 3.65
CA LEU A 55 5.53 -20.20 3.39
C LEU A 55 5.96 -21.17 4.53
N GLY A 56 5.94 -20.71 5.78
CA GLY A 56 6.32 -21.48 6.96
C GLY A 56 7.81 -21.44 7.28
N GLU A 57 8.62 -20.86 6.44
CA GLU A 57 10.07 -20.73 6.66
C GLU A 57 10.40 -19.31 7.15
N ARG A 58 11.36 -19.24 8.08
CA ARG A 58 11.91 -17.96 8.52
C ARG A 58 12.97 -17.47 7.54
N ILE A 59 12.84 -16.22 7.10
CA ILE A 59 13.76 -15.60 6.13
C ILE A 59 14.70 -14.67 6.86
N ASP A 60 16.00 -14.93 6.80
CA ASP A 60 17.02 -14.12 7.49
C ASP A 60 17.31 -12.80 6.75
N GLU A 61 17.41 -12.82 5.41
CA GLU A 61 17.60 -11.62 4.59
C GLU A 61 16.54 -11.54 3.49
N PRO A 62 15.45 -10.81 3.73
CA PRO A 62 14.34 -10.75 2.78
C PRO A 62 14.66 -9.93 1.52
N VAL A 63 15.64 -9.01 1.55
CA VAL A 63 15.88 -8.04 0.46
C VAL A 63 16.20 -8.72 -0.88
N ASP A 64 17.01 -9.78 -0.84
CA ASP A 64 17.40 -10.51 -2.06
C ASP A 64 16.61 -11.80 -2.27
N HIS A 65 15.64 -12.09 -1.41
CA HIS A 65 14.78 -13.25 -1.60
C HIS A 65 13.93 -13.08 -2.87
N PRO A 66 13.94 -14.03 -3.83
CA PRO A 66 13.33 -13.84 -5.16
C PRO A 66 11.81 -13.56 -5.12
N ILE A 67 11.10 -14.07 -4.13
CA ILE A 67 9.67 -13.78 -3.94
C ILE A 67 9.45 -12.39 -3.32
N VAL A 68 10.35 -11.90 -2.48
CA VAL A 68 10.21 -10.61 -1.78
C VAL A 68 10.72 -9.45 -2.65
N ARG A 69 11.85 -9.62 -3.33
CA ARG A 69 12.55 -8.59 -4.09
C ARG A 69 11.65 -7.79 -5.04
N PRO A 70 10.72 -8.37 -5.82
CA PRO A 70 9.85 -7.61 -6.71
C PRO A 70 9.00 -6.56 -5.99
N SER A 71 8.62 -6.79 -4.74
CA SER A 71 7.86 -5.80 -3.95
C SER A 71 8.73 -4.62 -3.50
N ILE A 72 9.99 -4.88 -3.21
CA ILE A 72 10.99 -3.84 -2.90
C ILE A 72 11.26 -3.00 -4.16
N ASN A 73 11.40 -3.63 -5.32
CA ASN A 73 11.59 -2.93 -6.59
C ASN A 73 10.42 -2.00 -6.93
N ALA A 74 9.17 -2.44 -6.69
CA ALA A 74 7.99 -1.62 -6.94
C ALA A 74 7.97 -0.36 -6.06
N MET A 75 8.38 -0.47 -4.80
CA MET A 75 8.48 0.68 -3.90
C MET A 75 9.69 1.57 -4.24
N ALA A 76 10.82 0.97 -4.61
CA ALA A 76 12.03 1.64 -5.05
C ALA A 76 11.82 2.50 -6.30
N ALA A 77 10.92 2.09 -7.20
CA ALA A 77 10.55 2.86 -8.39
C ALA A 77 10.03 4.28 -8.07
N SER A 78 9.55 4.53 -6.84
CA SER A 78 9.13 5.86 -6.40
C SER A 78 10.31 6.82 -6.15
N TYR A 79 11.49 6.31 -5.89
CA TYR A 79 12.73 7.11 -5.83
C TYR A 79 13.22 7.41 -7.23
N GLN A 80 13.22 6.40 -8.11
CA GLN A 80 13.59 6.58 -9.51
C GLN A 80 12.68 7.59 -10.22
N LEU A 81 11.36 7.53 -9.99
CA LEU A 81 10.43 8.50 -10.56
C LEU A 81 10.74 9.94 -10.09
N ALA A 82 11.19 10.12 -8.85
CA ALA A 82 11.57 11.44 -8.34
C ALA A 82 12.83 12.01 -9.02
N GLU A 83 13.72 11.16 -9.53
CA GLU A 83 14.86 11.54 -10.34
C GLU A 83 14.46 11.82 -11.80
N ASP A 84 13.66 10.93 -12.40
CA ASP A 84 13.31 10.97 -13.82
C ASP A 84 12.25 12.04 -14.15
N GLU A 85 11.26 12.22 -13.27
CA GLU A 85 10.12 13.14 -13.42
C GLU A 85 9.96 14.02 -12.16
N PRO A 86 10.96 14.87 -11.81
CA PRO A 86 10.96 15.62 -10.55
C PRO A 86 9.77 16.57 -10.37
N ASP A 87 9.26 17.15 -11.44
CA ASP A 87 8.08 18.04 -11.38
C ASP A 87 6.81 17.29 -10.99
N LEU A 88 6.72 16.02 -11.34
CA LEU A 88 5.61 15.16 -10.96
C LEU A 88 5.80 14.55 -9.57
N ALA A 89 6.99 14.02 -9.28
CA ALA A 89 7.22 13.16 -8.12
C ALA A 89 7.90 13.87 -6.94
N THR A 90 8.20 15.17 -7.04
CA THR A 90 8.65 15.99 -5.92
C THR A 90 7.70 17.16 -5.65
N ALA A 91 7.79 17.73 -4.44
CA ALA A 91 7.05 18.92 -4.03
C ALA A 91 7.90 19.79 -3.11
N TRP A 92 7.60 21.08 -3.06
CA TRP A 92 8.16 21.96 -2.04
C TRP A 92 7.46 21.72 -0.71
N SER A 93 8.20 21.56 0.35
CA SER A 93 7.66 21.41 1.72
C SER A 93 7.88 22.69 2.51
N SER A 94 6.81 23.30 3.01
CA SER A 94 6.87 24.42 3.95
C SER A 94 7.47 24.04 5.31
N ILE A 95 7.40 22.74 5.68
CA ILE A 95 7.89 22.20 6.96
C ILE A 95 9.43 22.13 7.00
N THR A 96 10.05 21.77 5.86
CA THR A 96 11.50 21.60 5.76
C THR A 96 12.18 22.63 4.88
N GLU A 97 11.40 23.52 4.24
CA GLU A 97 11.86 24.59 3.32
C GLU A 97 12.76 24.04 2.21
N ARG A 98 12.39 22.86 1.65
CA ARG A 98 13.12 22.22 0.56
C ARG A 98 12.21 21.35 -0.32
N ARG A 99 12.70 20.97 -1.49
CA ARG A 99 12.03 19.96 -2.32
C ARG A 99 12.21 18.58 -1.68
N ILE A 100 11.12 17.85 -1.58
CA ILE A 100 11.05 16.50 -1.01
C ILE A 100 10.34 15.56 -1.98
N ASN A 101 10.47 14.25 -1.78
CA ASN A 101 9.65 13.27 -2.48
C ASN A 101 8.17 13.51 -2.17
N ARG A 102 7.31 13.58 -3.21
CA ARG A 102 5.88 13.88 -3.06
C ARG A 102 5.14 12.87 -2.18
N PHE A 103 5.64 11.66 -2.03
CA PHE A 103 5.08 10.68 -1.08
C PHE A 103 5.24 11.07 0.41
N LEU A 104 5.91 12.17 0.71
CA LEU A 104 6.06 12.72 2.07
C LEU A 104 5.47 14.12 2.20
N HIS A 105 4.86 14.64 1.13
CA HIS A 105 4.31 15.99 1.10
C HIS A 105 2.91 16.04 1.71
N ILE A 106 2.65 17.04 2.56
CA ILE A 106 1.32 17.36 3.06
C ILE A 106 0.64 18.29 2.04
N PRO A 107 -0.57 17.98 1.56
CA PRO A 107 -1.24 18.80 0.57
C PRO A 107 -1.60 20.19 1.13
N GLU A 108 -1.05 21.24 0.55
CA GLU A 108 -1.29 22.65 0.91
C GLU A 108 -2.21 23.36 -0.10
N SER A 109 -2.63 22.63 -1.14
CA SER A 109 -3.54 23.11 -2.19
C SER A 109 -4.30 21.96 -2.87
N PRO A 110 -5.42 22.23 -3.57
CA PRO A 110 -6.06 21.26 -4.45
C PRO A 110 -5.10 20.74 -5.53
N GLN A 111 -4.22 21.61 -6.02
CA GLN A 111 -3.24 21.24 -7.04
C GLN A 111 -2.24 20.18 -6.55
N ASP A 112 -1.85 20.19 -5.26
CA ASP A 112 -0.99 19.15 -4.70
C ASP A 112 -1.66 17.78 -4.73
N LEU A 113 -2.96 17.72 -4.43
CA LEU A 113 -3.75 16.51 -4.51
C LEU A 113 -3.92 16.02 -5.95
N VAL A 114 -4.12 16.93 -6.90
CA VAL A 114 -4.16 16.60 -8.33
C VAL A 114 -2.81 16.03 -8.79
N GLN A 115 -1.69 16.66 -8.42
CA GLN A 115 -0.35 16.15 -8.76
C GLN A 115 -0.05 14.81 -8.09
N LYS A 116 -0.49 14.62 -6.84
CA LYS A 116 -0.43 13.33 -6.15
C LYS A 116 -1.12 12.23 -6.99
N ASN A 117 -2.33 12.47 -7.45
CA ASN A 117 -3.09 11.50 -8.23
C ASN A 117 -2.43 11.20 -9.59
N LYS A 118 -1.91 12.21 -10.28
CA LYS A 118 -1.13 12.02 -11.52
C LYS A 118 0.11 11.16 -11.28
N MET A 119 0.87 11.46 -10.22
CA MET A 119 2.03 10.66 -9.83
C MET A 119 1.65 9.20 -9.53
N GLN A 120 0.55 8.97 -8.84
CA GLN A 120 0.09 7.62 -8.51
C GLN A 120 -0.34 6.83 -9.75
N ARG A 121 -1.03 7.45 -10.73
CA ARG A 121 -1.30 6.83 -12.03
C ARG A 121 0.00 6.47 -12.74
N ARG A 122 0.97 7.39 -12.77
CA ARG A 122 2.29 7.15 -13.38
C ARG A 122 3.05 6.00 -12.73
N MET A 123 3.03 5.92 -11.41
CA MET A 123 3.60 4.79 -10.66
C MET A 123 2.95 3.46 -11.05
N GLY A 124 1.62 3.43 -11.20
CA GLY A 124 0.90 2.25 -11.67
C GLY A 124 1.31 1.83 -13.09
N GLN A 125 1.49 2.80 -14.00
CA GLN A 125 1.98 2.55 -15.37
C GLN A 125 3.40 1.96 -15.38
N LEU A 126 4.29 2.49 -14.54
CA LEU A 126 5.69 2.04 -14.46
C LEU A 126 5.83 0.63 -13.90
N THR A 127 5.01 0.27 -12.93
CA THR A 127 5.21 -0.96 -12.16
C THR A 127 4.22 -2.08 -12.53
N GLY A 128 3.07 -1.76 -13.12
CA GLY A 128 2.00 -2.74 -13.40
C GLY A 128 1.47 -3.45 -12.15
N THR A 129 1.74 -2.93 -10.95
CA THR A 129 1.41 -3.55 -9.67
C THR A 129 1.09 -2.51 -8.60
N CYS A 130 0.72 -2.97 -7.38
CA CYS A 130 0.67 -2.10 -6.21
C CYS A 130 2.09 -1.68 -5.79
N PHE A 131 2.40 -0.40 -5.89
CA PHE A 131 3.70 0.16 -5.47
C PHE A 131 3.78 0.48 -3.95
N GLN A 132 2.74 0.18 -3.18
CA GLN A 132 2.69 0.04 -1.72
C GLN A 132 2.94 1.33 -0.90
N ARG A 133 3.16 2.49 -1.51
CA ARG A 133 3.58 3.71 -0.81
C ARG A 133 2.43 4.69 -0.53
N CYS A 134 1.27 4.51 -1.20
CA CYS A 134 0.14 5.44 -1.09
C CYS A 134 -0.48 5.47 0.32
N ALA A 135 -0.64 4.32 0.97
CA ALA A 135 -1.24 4.25 2.30
C ALA A 135 -0.46 5.07 3.35
N GLY A 136 0.88 5.02 3.29
CA GLY A 136 1.74 5.83 4.18
C GLY A 136 1.62 7.33 3.93
N LEU A 137 1.59 7.76 2.65
CA LEU A 137 1.35 9.16 2.29
C LEU A 137 0.01 9.67 2.85
N ASP A 138 -1.06 8.89 2.66
CA ASP A 138 -2.39 9.28 3.10
C ASP A 138 -2.51 9.27 4.63
N THR A 139 -1.77 8.38 5.30
CA THR A 139 -1.60 8.37 6.74
C THR A 139 -0.93 9.66 7.23
N LEU A 140 0.19 10.05 6.64
CA LEU A 140 0.86 11.30 7.00
C LEU A 140 -0.07 12.50 6.79
N SER A 141 -0.83 12.53 5.70
CA SER A 141 -1.78 13.61 5.41
C SER A 141 -2.89 13.71 6.45
N VAL A 142 -3.49 12.61 6.89
CA VAL A 142 -4.54 12.66 7.92
C VAL A 142 -4.00 13.01 9.30
N LEU A 143 -2.80 12.54 9.66
CA LEU A 143 -2.20 12.85 10.95
C LEU A 143 -1.96 14.35 11.13
N PHE A 144 -1.65 15.08 10.06
CA PHE A 144 -1.48 16.52 10.10
C PHE A 144 -2.72 17.26 10.63
N SER A 145 -3.91 16.84 10.20
CA SER A 145 -5.16 17.48 10.64
C SER A 145 -5.71 16.91 11.94
N ILE A 146 -5.59 15.61 12.16
CA ILE A 146 -6.21 14.96 13.34
C ILE A 146 -5.46 15.26 14.62
N THR A 147 -4.13 15.28 14.59
CA THR A 147 -3.33 15.65 15.78
C THR A 147 -3.54 17.12 16.17
N PHE A 148 -3.72 18.01 15.17
CA PHE A 148 -4.08 19.42 15.40
C PHE A 148 -5.42 19.55 16.15
N ASP A 149 -6.44 18.81 15.73
CA ASP A 149 -7.76 18.87 16.35
C ASP A 149 -7.76 18.26 17.77
N ILE A 150 -7.01 17.17 17.98
CA ILE A 150 -6.87 16.57 19.32
C ILE A 150 -6.22 17.58 20.28
N ASP A 151 -5.11 18.20 19.87
CA ASP A 151 -4.41 19.20 20.69
C ASP A 151 -5.31 20.40 21.01
N LYS A 152 -6.06 20.87 20.00
CA LYS A 152 -7.01 21.99 20.18
C LYS A 152 -8.09 21.68 21.21
N LYS A 153 -8.58 20.43 21.27
CA LYS A 153 -9.64 19.99 22.19
C LYS A 153 -9.13 19.62 23.57
N HIS A 154 -8.00 18.91 23.64
CA HIS A 154 -7.49 18.30 24.87
C HIS A 154 -6.27 19.01 25.46
N GLY A 155 -5.65 19.95 24.73
CA GLY A 155 -4.43 20.64 25.19
C GLY A 155 -3.21 19.72 25.24
N THR A 156 -3.20 18.67 24.39
CA THR A 156 -2.06 17.76 24.23
C THR A 156 -0.98 18.40 23.35
N ALA A 157 0.12 17.67 23.07
CA ALA A 157 1.22 18.12 22.21
C ALA A 157 1.47 17.11 21.06
N TYR A 158 0.43 16.45 20.58
CA TYR A 158 0.57 15.43 19.55
C TYR A 158 0.93 16.01 18.18
N HIS A 159 0.44 17.19 17.84
CA HIS A 159 0.76 17.85 16.59
C HIS A 159 2.24 18.29 16.54
N GLU A 160 2.78 18.81 17.63
CA GLU A 160 4.21 19.14 17.73
C GLU A 160 5.07 17.87 17.57
N ARG A 161 4.73 16.78 18.25
CA ARG A 161 5.41 15.48 18.12
C ARG A 161 5.34 14.97 16.67
N TYR A 162 4.17 15.07 16.04
CA TYR A 162 3.98 14.68 14.66
C TYR A 162 4.81 15.51 13.69
N LEU A 163 4.85 16.83 13.84
CA LEU A 163 5.68 17.72 13.00
C LEU A 163 7.17 17.40 13.15
N ALA A 164 7.64 17.15 14.37
CA ALA A 164 9.02 16.74 14.62
C ALA A 164 9.36 15.41 13.92
N PHE A 165 8.45 14.43 13.96
CA PHE A 165 8.57 13.17 13.23
C PHE A 165 8.59 13.40 11.71
N LEU A 166 7.61 14.11 11.18
CA LEU A 166 7.46 14.36 9.75
C LEU A 166 8.67 15.08 9.16
N LYS A 167 9.18 16.11 9.86
CA LYS A 167 10.40 16.83 9.47
C LYS A 167 11.58 15.88 9.29
N LYS A 168 11.80 14.97 10.24
CA LYS A 168 12.88 13.96 10.14
C LYS A 168 12.65 12.99 8.99
N ALA A 169 11.42 12.53 8.78
CA ALA A 169 11.05 11.62 7.70
C ALA A 169 11.24 12.26 6.32
N GLN A 170 10.83 13.53 6.16
CA GLN A 170 11.02 14.30 4.92
C GLN A 170 12.49 14.53 4.61
N VAL A 171 13.29 14.96 5.61
CA VAL A 171 14.72 15.20 5.45
C VAL A 171 15.47 13.94 5.03
N ARG A 172 15.11 12.80 5.61
CA ARG A 172 15.77 11.51 5.33
C ARG A 172 15.13 10.73 4.19
N ASN A 173 14.04 11.23 3.61
CA ASN A 173 13.29 10.61 2.51
C ASN A 173 12.86 9.17 2.81
N LEU A 174 12.38 8.91 4.03
CA LEU A 174 12.03 7.58 4.51
C LEU A 174 10.63 7.14 4.08
N ILE A 175 10.40 5.85 4.07
CA ILE A 175 9.07 5.28 3.81
C ILE A 175 8.35 5.00 5.12
N VAL A 176 7.12 5.47 5.20
CA VAL A 176 6.17 5.17 6.29
C VAL A 176 5.11 4.22 5.75
N GLY A 177 4.90 3.09 6.41
CA GLY A 177 3.82 2.16 6.18
C GLY A 177 2.62 2.44 7.07
N ALA A 178 1.43 1.98 6.68
CA ALA A 178 0.19 2.16 7.43
C ALA A 178 -0.30 0.83 8.03
N GLY A 179 -0.23 0.70 9.35
CA GLY A 179 -0.78 -0.41 10.12
C GLY A 179 -2.16 -0.07 10.65
N MET A 180 -3.19 -0.19 9.82
CA MET A 180 -4.55 0.21 10.17
C MET A 180 -5.44 -0.96 10.56
N THR A 181 -5.64 -1.90 9.63
CA THR A 181 -6.70 -2.91 9.73
C THR A 181 -6.35 -4.01 10.71
N ASP A 182 -7.12 -4.13 11.79
CA ASP A 182 -7.07 -5.28 12.69
C ASP A 182 -7.71 -6.52 12.02
N PRO A 183 -7.33 -7.76 12.40
CA PRO A 183 -7.99 -8.99 11.92
C PRO A 183 -9.48 -9.06 12.24
N LYS A 184 -9.95 -8.28 13.24
CA LYS A 184 -11.34 -7.98 13.61
C LYS A 184 -12.10 -9.08 14.34
N GLY A 185 -11.49 -10.16 14.77
CA GLY A 185 -12.11 -11.16 15.64
C GLY A 185 -13.58 -11.47 15.34
N ASP A 186 -14.40 -11.49 16.36
CA ASP A 186 -15.86 -11.58 16.26
C ASP A 186 -16.46 -10.20 15.86
N ARG A 187 -16.95 -10.10 14.63
CA ARG A 187 -17.47 -8.84 14.06
C ARG A 187 -18.79 -8.35 14.65
N SER A 188 -19.46 -9.18 15.46
CA SER A 188 -20.66 -8.77 16.21
C SER A 188 -20.32 -7.99 17.47
N LYS A 189 -19.03 -7.97 17.88
CA LYS A 189 -18.53 -7.38 19.11
C LYS A 189 -17.62 -6.18 18.83
N ARG A 190 -17.56 -5.28 19.80
CA ARG A 190 -16.61 -4.17 19.83
C ARG A 190 -15.21 -4.66 20.22
N PRO A 191 -14.15 -3.85 20.00
CA PRO A 191 -12.80 -4.21 20.45
C PRO A 191 -12.73 -4.59 21.94
N SER A 192 -13.34 -3.79 22.82
CA SER A 192 -13.37 -4.04 24.28
C SER A 192 -14.21 -5.25 24.70
N ASP A 193 -15.11 -5.76 23.86
CA ASP A 193 -16.01 -6.88 24.15
C ASP A 193 -15.52 -8.22 23.57
N GLN A 194 -14.35 -8.25 22.91
CA GLN A 194 -13.78 -9.47 22.36
C GLN A 194 -13.44 -10.47 23.49
N SER A 195 -13.47 -11.76 23.17
CA SER A 195 -13.10 -12.82 24.12
C SER A 195 -11.60 -12.82 24.45
N ASP A 196 -10.80 -12.27 23.56
CA ASP A 196 -9.37 -12.05 23.72
C ASP A 196 -9.07 -10.60 23.34
N PRO A 197 -8.53 -9.77 24.25
CA PRO A 197 -8.24 -8.37 24.00
C PRO A 197 -7.21 -8.16 22.86
N ASP A 198 -6.34 -9.13 22.62
CA ASP A 198 -5.28 -9.03 21.61
C ASP A 198 -5.80 -9.16 20.17
N LEU A 199 -7.09 -9.50 19.97
CA LEU A 199 -7.71 -9.55 18.64
C LEU A 199 -7.82 -8.18 17.95
N PHE A 200 -7.73 -7.09 18.73
CA PHE A 200 -7.53 -5.74 18.25
C PHE A 200 -6.26 -5.16 18.89
N MET A 201 -5.55 -4.34 18.15
CA MET A 201 -4.38 -3.68 18.72
C MET A 201 -4.79 -2.71 19.81
N HIS A 202 -4.13 -2.82 20.96
CA HIS A 202 -4.41 -2.01 22.12
C HIS A 202 -3.16 -1.71 22.95
N VAL A 203 -3.28 -0.74 23.85
CA VAL A 203 -2.25 -0.40 24.83
C VAL A 203 -2.33 -1.37 25.99
N THR A 204 -1.25 -2.14 26.23
CA THR A 204 -1.16 -3.08 27.34
C THR A 204 -0.61 -2.43 28.62
N ARG A 205 0.27 -1.45 28.47
CA ARG A 205 0.94 -0.79 29.59
C ARG A 205 1.42 0.61 29.21
N ARG A 206 1.34 1.52 30.17
CA ARG A 206 1.90 2.88 30.11
C ARG A 206 3.00 3.04 31.14
N THR A 207 4.10 3.68 30.78
CA THR A 207 5.28 3.97 31.63
C THR A 207 5.63 5.46 31.59
N ASP A 208 6.60 5.89 32.37
CA ASP A 208 7.16 7.25 32.29
C ASP A 208 7.85 7.57 30.97
N LYS A 209 8.31 6.53 30.21
CA LYS A 209 9.04 6.68 28.95
C LYS A 209 8.18 6.52 27.71
N GLY A 210 7.05 5.85 27.80
CA GLY A 210 6.18 5.53 26.64
C GLY A 210 5.12 4.51 26.99
N LEU A 211 4.54 3.90 25.96
CA LEU A 211 3.54 2.85 26.09
C LEU A 211 3.93 1.60 25.31
N TYR A 212 3.26 0.50 25.64
CA TYR A 212 3.40 -0.78 24.97
C TYR A 212 2.10 -1.14 24.27
N VAL A 213 2.20 -1.67 23.06
CA VAL A 213 1.05 -2.13 22.28
C VAL A 213 1.16 -3.62 21.96
N LYS A 214 0.01 -4.29 21.91
CA LYS A 214 -0.13 -5.69 21.54
C LYS A 214 -1.30 -5.88 20.58
N GLY A 215 -1.23 -6.89 19.72
CA GLY A 215 -2.25 -7.24 18.73
C GLY A 215 -1.66 -7.56 17.37
N ALA A 216 -2.45 -7.39 16.31
CA ALA A 216 -1.99 -7.60 14.95
C ALA A 216 -2.62 -6.62 13.97
N LYS A 217 -1.92 -6.34 12.87
CA LYS A 217 -2.44 -5.60 11.72
C LYS A 217 -2.41 -6.48 10.48
N ALA A 218 -3.58 -6.69 9.89
CA ALA A 218 -3.74 -7.46 8.66
C ALA A 218 -3.67 -6.56 7.43
N HIS A 219 -3.40 -7.16 6.25
CA HIS A 219 -3.31 -6.44 4.97
C HIS A 219 -2.35 -5.25 5.02
N MET A 220 -1.23 -5.40 5.73
CA MET A 220 -0.27 -4.32 5.84
C MET A 220 0.57 -4.25 4.57
N THR A 221 0.06 -3.48 3.60
CA THR A 221 0.68 -3.27 2.30
C THR A 221 2.06 -2.62 2.47
N GLY A 222 3.11 -3.29 1.99
CA GLY A 222 4.48 -2.77 2.08
C GLY A 222 5.06 -2.69 3.48
N GLY A 223 4.48 -3.36 4.48
CA GLY A 223 4.95 -3.28 5.86
C GLY A 223 6.40 -3.69 6.03
N LEU A 224 6.80 -4.79 5.39
CA LEU A 224 8.18 -5.27 5.38
C LEU A 224 9.15 -4.29 4.70
N ASN A 225 8.67 -3.52 3.74
CA ASN A 225 9.46 -2.62 2.90
C ASN A 225 9.52 -1.18 3.44
N SER A 226 8.88 -0.91 4.57
CA SER A 226 8.83 0.40 5.21
C SER A 226 9.96 0.57 6.24
N HIS A 227 10.33 1.82 6.54
CA HIS A 227 11.24 2.17 7.64
C HIS A 227 10.48 2.36 8.94
N TRP A 228 9.33 3.00 8.84
CA TRP A 228 8.40 3.25 9.94
C TRP A 228 7.04 2.70 9.65
N ILE A 229 6.34 2.29 10.67
CA ILE A 229 4.95 1.86 10.65
C ILE A 229 4.15 2.82 11.52
N CYS A 230 3.12 3.44 10.94
CA CYS A 230 2.11 4.12 11.72
C CYS A 230 0.99 3.14 12.06
N VAL A 231 0.76 2.90 13.33
CA VAL A 231 -0.41 2.14 13.81
C VAL A 231 -1.52 3.09 14.19
N MET A 232 -2.76 2.77 13.80
CA MET A 232 -3.94 3.57 14.11
C MET A 232 -5.23 2.75 14.07
N PRO A 233 -6.31 3.20 14.72
CA PRO A 233 -7.60 2.51 14.69
C PRO A 233 -8.30 2.66 13.34
N THR A 234 -9.22 1.74 13.03
CA THR A 234 -9.97 1.69 11.75
C THR A 234 -11.48 1.79 11.90
N MET A 235 -11.97 2.06 13.08
CA MET A 235 -13.42 2.10 13.35
C MET A 235 -13.76 3.15 14.39
N ASN A 236 -15.02 3.52 14.43
CA ASN A 236 -15.57 4.33 15.52
C ASN A 236 -15.41 3.61 16.88
N MET A 237 -14.97 4.34 17.89
CA MET A 237 -14.73 3.84 19.24
C MET A 237 -15.64 4.52 20.27
N LEU A 238 -15.88 3.82 21.36
CA LEU A 238 -16.56 4.33 22.54
C LEU A 238 -15.56 4.47 23.70
N GLU A 239 -15.98 5.05 24.81
CA GLU A 239 -15.15 5.19 26.01
C GLU A 239 -14.61 3.86 26.51
N SER A 240 -15.39 2.77 26.39
CA SER A 240 -14.94 1.40 26.72
C SER A 240 -13.78 0.92 25.87
N ASP A 241 -13.59 1.49 24.67
CA ASP A 241 -12.54 1.11 23.74
C ASP A 241 -11.30 2.03 23.82
N LYS A 242 -11.18 2.88 24.83
CA LYS A 242 -10.12 3.91 24.89
C LYS A 242 -8.69 3.34 24.77
N ASP A 243 -8.43 2.14 25.31
CA ASP A 243 -7.12 1.52 25.22
C ASP A 243 -6.79 1.00 23.79
N TYR A 244 -7.80 0.92 22.92
CA TYR A 244 -7.69 0.59 21.49
C TYR A 244 -7.55 1.86 20.62
N ALA A 245 -7.81 3.05 21.19
CA ALA A 245 -7.68 4.33 20.51
C ALA A 245 -6.24 4.84 20.60
N VAL A 246 -5.34 4.23 19.88
CA VAL A 246 -3.90 4.55 19.88
C VAL A 246 -3.39 4.87 18.47
N ILE A 247 -2.62 5.96 18.35
CA ILE A 247 -1.82 6.27 17.16
C ILE A 247 -0.37 6.33 17.59
N GLY A 248 0.47 5.53 16.94
CA GLY A 248 1.90 5.50 17.23
C GLY A 248 2.77 5.26 16.01
N MET A 249 3.97 5.85 16.03
CA MET A 249 4.99 5.64 15.03
C MET A 249 6.02 4.62 15.54
N ILE A 250 6.17 3.50 14.85
CA ILE A 250 6.98 2.35 15.26
C ILE A 250 8.04 2.10 14.18
N PRO A 251 9.35 2.01 14.52
CA PRO A 251 10.34 1.54 13.55
C PRO A 251 9.98 0.12 13.07
N ALA A 252 10.10 -0.15 11.78
CA ALA A 252 9.82 -1.50 11.25
C ALA A 252 10.75 -2.58 11.82
N THR A 253 11.82 -2.17 12.51
CA THR A 253 12.79 -3.01 13.21
C THR A 253 12.53 -3.15 14.71
N ALA A 254 11.42 -2.60 15.23
CA ALA A 254 11.14 -2.61 16.66
C ALA A 254 11.09 -4.05 17.20
N PRO A 255 11.68 -4.31 18.38
CA PRO A 255 11.53 -5.60 19.04
C PRO A 255 10.05 -5.95 19.28
N GLY A 256 9.67 -7.20 19.12
CA GLY A 256 8.30 -7.67 19.27
C GLY A 256 7.48 -7.67 17.98
N LEU A 257 8.03 -7.20 16.84
CA LEU A 257 7.39 -7.31 15.53
C LEU A 257 7.69 -8.65 14.89
N THR A 258 6.64 -9.32 14.38
CA THR A 258 6.74 -10.51 13.54
C THR A 258 5.97 -10.27 12.24
N TYR A 259 6.61 -10.50 11.11
CA TYR A 259 6.04 -10.31 9.77
C TYR A 259 5.71 -11.67 9.14
N ILE A 260 4.45 -11.89 8.78
CA ILE A 260 4.03 -13.08 8.05
C ILE A 260 3.66 -12.64 6.64
N TYR A 261 4.45 -13.08 5.65
CA TYR A 261 4.25 -12.74 4.26
C TYR A 261 3.00 -13.42 3.72
N GLY A 262 2.10 -12.67 3.10
CA GLY A 262 0.85 -13.20 2.58
C GLY A 262 1.09 -14.22 1.47
N ARG A 263 0.47 -15.41 1.56
CA ARG A 263 0.61 -16.46 0.56
C ARG A 263 0.26 -15.98 -0.86
N GLN A 264 -0.74 -15.13 -1.01
CA GLN A 264 -1.16 -14.57 -2.29
C GLN A 264 -0.13 -13.67 -2.94
N SER A 265 0.79 -13.10 -2.15
CA SER A 265 1.94 -12.36 -2.64
C SER A 265 3.14 -13.25 -2.98
N CYS A 266 3.04 -14.57 -2.77
CA CYS A 266 4.06 -15.56 -3.08
C CYS A 266 3.74 -16.19 -4.44
N ASP A 267 4.36 -15.69 -5.50
CA ASP A 267 4.21 -16.24 -6.85
C ASP A 267 5.48 -16.99 -7.24
N THR A 268 5.39 -18.32 -7.32
CA THR A 268 6.52 -19.18 -7.68
C THR A 268 6.96 -19.02 -9.14
N ARG A 269 6.13 -18.43 -10.00
CA ARG A 269 6.51 -18.07 -11.36
C ARG A 269 7.65 -17.04 -11.40
N ALA A 270 7.79 -16.24 -10.33
CA ALA A 270 8.94 -15.35 -10.16
C ALA A 270 10.28 -16.11 -10.01
N LEU A 271 10.26 -17.43 -9.81
CA LEU A 271 11.43 -18.30 -9.75
C LEU A 271 11.80 -18.84 -11.14
N GLU A 272 10.94 -18.71 -12.14
CA GLU A 272 11.28 -19.05 -13.52
C GLU A 272 12.31 -18.05 -14.08
N VAL A 273 13.38 -18.58 -14.68
CA VAL A 273 14.49 -17.78 -15.20
C VAL A 273 14.35 -17.71 -16.71
N GLY A 274 14.43 -16.50 -17.28
CA GLY A 274 14.41 -16.31 -18.73
C GLY A 274 13.79 -14.99 -19.16
N ASP A 275 13.63 -14.79 -20.46
CA ASP A 275 13.21 -13.50 -21.01
C ASP A 275 11.68 -13.33 -21.11
N ILE A 276 10.91 -14.44 -21.15
CA ILE A 276 9.44 -14.38 -21.25
C ILE A 276 8.84 -13.74 -20.00
N ASP A 277 9.26 -14.15 -18.80
CA ASP A 277 8.70 -13.69 -17.53
C ASP A 277 9.50 -12.57 -16.85
N LYS A 278 10.67 -12.21 -17.38
CA LYS A 278 11.59 -11.23 -16.80
C LYS A 278 10.93 -9.89 -16.45
N GLY A 279 10.19 -9.30 -17.39
CA GLY A 279 9.49 -8.04 -17.18
C GLY A 279 8.35 -8.16 -16.17
N ASN A 280 7.63 -9.29 -16.21
CA ASN A 280 6.49 -9.56 -15.31
C ASN A 280 6.94 -9.86 -13.88
N ALA A 281 8.16 -10.37 -13.69
CA ALA A 281 8.73 -10.70 -12.39
C ALA A 281 9.47 -9.54 -11.72
N GLN A 282 9.73 -8.44 -12.43
CA GLN A 282 10.51 -7.31 -11.93
C GLN A 282 9.82 -6.59 -10.77
N TYR A 283 8.49 -6.45 -10.83
CA TYR A 283 7.68 -5.74 -9.86
C TYR A 283 6.58 -6.63 -9.29
N GLY A 284 6.22 -6.41 -8.02
CA GLY A 284 5.13 -7.13 -7.38
C GLY A 284 4.60 -6.40 -6.15
N GLY A 285 3.33 -6.59 -5.83
CA GLY A 285 2.75 -6.12 -4.57
C GLY A 285 3.18 -7.01 -3.39
N GLN A 286 2.99 -6.52 -2.18
CA GLN A 286 3.25 -7.24 -0.95
C GLN A 286 2.19 -6.92 0.10
N GLU A 287 1.62 -7.97 0.67
CA GLU A 287 0.72 -7.88 1.83
C GLU A 287 1.29 -8.74 2.96
N THR A 288 1.37 -8.17 4.16
CA THR A 288 1.80 -8.88 5.36
C THR A 288 0.75 -8.82 6.46
N LEU A 289 0.66 -9.91 7.23
CA LEU A 289 0.14 -9.86 8.59
C LEU A 289 1.31 -9.49 9.50
N VAL A 290 1.16 -8.45 10.30
CA VAL A 290 2.18 -8.02 11.26
C VAL A 290 1.64 -8.19 12.67
N ILE A 291 2.34 -8.97 13.47
CA ILE A 291 2.04 -9.22 14.88
C ILE A 291 2.88 -8.26 15.71
N PHE A 292 2.27 -7.68 16.72
CA PHE A 292 2.89 -6.79 17.71
C PHE A 292 2.77 -7.48 19.06
N ASP A 293 3.89 -7.87 19.63
CA ASP A 293 3.97 -8.55 20.94
C ASP A 293 4.72 -7.66 21.92
N ASP A 294 3.98 -6.87 22.71
CA ASP A 294 4.49 -5.88 23.66
C ASP A 294 5.52 -4.92 23.03
N VAL A 295 5.14 -4.31 21.90
CA VAL A 295 6.00 -3.36 21.19
C VAL A 295 6.00 -2.00 21.89
N PHE A 296 7.19 -1.51 22.25
CA PHE A 296 7.37 -0.23 22.94
C PHE A 296 7.31 0.96 21.97
N ILE A 297 6.56 2.01 22.34
CA ILE A 297 6.45 3.29 21.64
C ILE A 297 6.81 4.41 22.63
N PRO A 298 7.95 5.12 22.45
CA PRO A 298 8.30 6.25 23.31
C PRO A 298 7.33 7.42 23.13
N TRP A 299 7.08 8.20 24.17
CA TRP A 299 6.10 9.31 24.15
C TRP A 299 6.25 10.28 22.98
N PRO A 300 7.45 10.65 22.48
CA PRO A 300 7.56 11.50 21.29
C PRO A 300 7.01 10.88 20.00
N HIS A 301 6.78 9.56 19.96
CA HIS A 301 6.21 8.83 18.84
C HIS A 301 4.75 8.41 19.07
N VAL A 302 4.15 8.77 20.20
CA VAL A 302 2.71 8.59 20.50
C VAL A 302 1.96 9.84 20.07
N LEU A 303 0.96 9.66 19.21
CA LEU A 303 0.20 10.72 18.56
C LEU A 303 -1.29 10.69 18.91
N MET A 304 -1.76 9.69 19.63
CA MET A 304 -3.05 9.57 20.30
C MET A 304 -2.95 8.47 21.36
N ASP A 305 -3.49 8.69 22.55
CA ASP A 305 -3.53 7.71 23.65
C ASP A 305 -4.84 7.81 24.43
N GLY A 306 -5.90 7.30 23.84
CA GLY A 306 -7.21 7.18 24.50
C GLY A 306 -8.25 8.23 24.09
N GLU A 307 -7.95 9.18 23.20
CA GLU A 307 -8.89 10.15 22.67
C GLU A 307 -9.82 9.50 21.63
N TYR A 308 -10.60 8.52 22.09
CA TYR A 308 -11.41 7.59 21.30
C TYR A 308 -12.44 8.29 20.40
N GLU A 309 -12.93 9.45 20.78
CA GLU A 309 -13.91 10.22 20.01
C GLU A 309 -13.36 10.71 18.66
N PHE A 310 -12.05 10.80 18.51
CA PHE A 310 -11.40 11.17 17.24
C PHE A 310 -11.23 9.98 16.27
N ALA A 311 -11.46 8.75 16.70
CA ALA A 311 -11.28 7.57 15.86
C ALA A 311 -12.18 7.61 14.61
N GLN A 312 -13.42 8.08 14.73
CA GLN A 312 -14.34 8.21 13.59
C GLN A 312 -13.86 9.25 12.58
N GLU A 313 -13.40 10.40 13.06
CA GLU A 313 -12.92 11.49 12.21
C GLU A 313 -11.61 11.11 11.52
N LEU A 314 -10.69 10.48 12.24
CA LEU A 314 -9.46 9.90 11.69
C LEU A 314 -9.76 8.99 10.48
N VAL A 315 -10.69 8.05 10.65
CA VAL A 315 -11.07 7.10 9.58
C VAL A 315 -11.73 7.84 8.41
N SER A 316 -12.61 8.82 8.68
CA SER A 316 -13.30 9.58 7.64
C SER A 316 -12.31 10.38 6.78
N ARG A 317 -11.38 11.11 7.38
CA ARG A 317 -10.36 11.90 6.67
C ARG A 317 -9.33 11.02 5.99
N PHE A 318 -8.85 9.95 6.65
CA PHE A 318 -7.97 8.99 5.99
C PHE A 318 -8.61 8.42 4.73
N THR A 319 -9.88 8.03 4.81
CA THR A 319 -10.57 7.46 3.65
C THR A 319 -10.83 8.49 2.56
N ALA A 320 -11.01 9.78 2.86
CA ALA A 320 -11.09 10.83 1.84
C ALA A 320 -9.79 10.91 1.02
N TYR A 321 -8.62 10.90 1.66
CA TYR A 321 -7.33 10.85 0.97
C TYR A 321 -7.13 9.53 0.24
N HIS A 322 -7.27 8.41 0.95
CA HIS A 322 -6.85 7.10 0.44
C HIS A 322 -7.78 6.56 -0.65
N ARG A 323 -9.08 6.85 -0.59
CA ARG A 323 -10.02 6.47 -1.65
C ARG A 323 -9.80 7.25 -2.94
N ALA A 324 -9.43 8.52 -2.87
CA ALA A 324 -8.99 9.28 -4.03
C ALA A 324 -7.66 8.75 -4.61
N SER A 325 -6.75 8.26 -3.75
CA SER A 325 -5.48 7.65 -4.15
C SER A 325 -5.63 6.37 -4.98
N TYR A 326 -6.81 5.75 -4.98
CA TYR A 326 -7.08 4.56 -5.81
C TYR A 326 -7.06 4.84 -7.32
N VAL A 327 -6.87 6.07 -7.76
CA VAL A 327 -6.47 6.40 -9.14
C VAL A 327 -5.19 5.67 -9.56
N CYS A 328 -4.36 5.20 -8.62
CA CYS A 328 -3.22 4.33 -8.92
C CYS A 328 -3.62 3.11 -9.76
N LYS A 329 -4.85 2.59 -9.56
CA LYS A 329 -5.37 1.45 -10.32
C LYS A 329 -5.60 1.78 -11.79
N THR A 330 -5.78 3.06 -12.13
CA THR A 330 -5.90 3.46 -13.55
C THR A 330 -4.57 3.34 -14.28
N GLY A 331 -3.43 3.50 -13.59
CA GLY A 331 -2.12 3.20 -14.18
C GLY A 331 -1.95 1.71 -14.50
N LEU A 332 -2.43 0.82 -13.62
CA LEU A 332 -2.47 -0.63 -13.90
C LEU A 332 -3.45 -0.94 -15.04
N GLY A 333 -4.60 -0.24 -15.08
CA GLY A 333 -5.58 -0.33 -16.15
C GLY A 333 -4.98 0.07 -17.50
N ASP A 334 -4.16 1.13 -17.56
CA ASP A 334 -3.44 1.55 -18.78
C ASP A 334 -2.53 0.43 -19.29
N VAL A 335 -1.77 -0.21 -18.40
CA VAL A 335 -0.92 -1.37 -18.76
C VAL A 335 -1.76 -2.53 -19.28
N MET A 336 -2.88 -2.84 -18.64
CA MET A 336 -3.79 -3.91 -19.06
C MET A 336 -4.41 -3.64 -20.44
N ILE A 337 -4.85 -2.41 -20.68
CA ILE A 337 -5.43 -1.98 -21.98
C ILE A 337 -4.37 -2.07 -23.06
N GLY A 338 -3.13 -1.58 -22.77
CA GLY A 338 -2.00 -1.67 -23.68
C GLY A 338 -1.65 -3.12 -24.02
N ALA A 339 -1.59 -4.00 -23.03
CA ALA A 339 -1.32 -5.43 -23.23
C ALA A 339 -2.41 -6.11 -24.07
N ALA A 340 -3.68 -5.86 -23.78
CA ALA A 340 -4.83 -6.40 -24.52
C ALA A 340 -4.84 -5.92 -25.98
N SER A 341 -4.54 -4.63 -26.21
CA SER A 341 -4.42 -4.05 -27.56
C SER A 341 -3.26 -4.69 -28.34
N SER A 342 -2.09 -4.84 -27.70
CA SER A 342 -0.92 -5.48 -28.30
C SER A 342 -1.20 -6.95 -28.68
N VAL A 343 -1.85 -7.71 -27.80
CA VAL A 343 -2.23 -9.09 -28.11
C VAL A 343 -3.21 -9.15 -29.29
N ALA A 344 -4.19 -8.24 -29.36
CA ALA A 344 -5.10 -8.16 -30.49
C ALA A 344 -4.36 -7.90 -31.81
N GLU A 345 -3.36 -7.00 -31.81
CA GLU A 345 -2.51 -6.72 -32.97
C GLU A 345 -1.64 -7.94 -33.33
N MET A 346 -0.99 -8.57 -32.36
CA MET A 346 -0.16 -9.76 -32.55
C MET A 346 -0.97 -10.95 -33.11
N ASN A 347 -2.27 -11.01 -32.82
CA ASN A 347 -3.21 -12.00 -33.34
C ASN A 347 -3.82 -11.63 -34.71
N GLY A 348 -3.59 -10.40 -35.20
CA GLY A 348 -4.21 -9.90 -36.43
C GLY A 348 -5.72 -9.59 -36.30
N ALA A 349 -6.18 -9.30 -35.07
CA ALA A 349 -7.60 -9.08 -34.77
C ALA A 349 -7.92 -7.60 -34.47
N GLU A 350 -6.97 -6.70 -34.55
CA GLU A 350 -7.07 -5.27 -34.14
C GLU A 350 -8.12 -4.47 -34.92
N THR A 351 -8.52 -4.94 -36.09
CA THR A 351 -9.52 -4.27 -36.93
C THR A 351 -10.94 -4.77 -36.70
N ALA A 352 -11.11 -5.89 -35.99
CA ALA A 352 -12.42 -6.47 -35.71
C ALA A 352 -13.25 -5.54 -34.79
N SER A 353 -14.53 -5.30 -35.14
CA SER A 353 -15.39 -4.37 -34.40
C SER A 353 -15.54 -4.77 -32.92
N HIS A 354 -15.77 -6.03 -32.63
CA HIS A 354 -15.92 -6.54 -31.25
C HIS A 354 -14.65 -6.43 -30.42
N VAL A 355 -13.46 -6.39 -31.03
CA VAL A 355 -12.18 -6.11 -30.36
C VAL A 355 -12.10 -4.65 -29.98
N ARG A 356 -12.41 -3.77 -30.96
CA ARG A 356 -12.43 -2.31 -30.73
C ARG A 356 -13.45 -1.90 -29.67
N ASP A 357 -14.64 -2.47 -29.70
CA ASP A 357 -15.69 -2.19 -28.71
C ASP A 357 -15.21 -2.54 -27.28
N LYS A 358 -14.53 -3.67 -27.11
CA LYS A 358 -13.96 -4.06 -25.80
C LYS A 358 -12.87 -3.10 -25.33
N LEU A 359 -11.96 -2.67 -26.21
CA LEU A 359 -10.90 -1.70 -25.87
C LEU A 359 -11.48 -0.33 -25.50
N VAL A 360 -12.56 0.09 -26.18
CA VAL A 360 -13.29 1.32 -25.87
C VAL A 360 -13.93 1.21 -24.48
N GLU A 361 -14.59 0.09 -24.18
CA GLU A 361 -15.20 -0.12 -22.85
C GLU A 361 -14.15 -0.15 -21.74
N MET A 362 -13.04 -0.86 -21.93
CA MET A 362 -11.93 -0.87 -20.96
C MET A 362 -11.42 0.56 -20.69
N THR A 363 -11.26 1.36 -21.74
CA THR A 363 -10.81 2.76 -21.61
C THR A 363 -11.87 3.61 -20.89
N HIS A 364 -13.16 3.47 -21.22
CA HIS A 364 -14.26 4.17 -20.56
C HIS A 364 -14.27 3.91 -19.04
N LEU A 365 -14.18 2.64 -18.64
CA LEU A 365 -14.16 2.26 -17.24
C LEU A 365 -12.94 2.81 -16.51
N ASN A 366 -11.76 2.72 -17.14
CA ASN A 366 -10.50 3.21 -16.56
C ASN A 366 -10.53 4.74 -16.34
N GLU A 367 -10.91 5.50 -17.37
CA GLU A 367 -10.96 6.97 -17.28
C GLU A 367 -12.08 7.47 -16.36
N THR A 368 -13.16 6.70 -16.17
CA THR A 368 -14.21 7.02 -15.18
C THR A 368 -13.68 6.97 -13.75
N ILE A 369 -12.81 6.01 -13.42
CA ILE A 369 -12.11 5.99 -12.13
C ILE A 369 -11.23 7.23 -11.98
N TYR A 370 -10.40 7.51 -12.99
CA TYR A 370 -9.44 8.61 -12.95
C TYR A 370 -10.13 9.97 -12.78
N SER A 371 -11.16 10.24 -13.57
CA SER A 371 -11.90 11.51 -13.51
C SER A 371 -12.53 11.76 -12.13
N SER A 372 -13.07 10.71 -11.48
CA SER A 372 -13.64 10.83 -10.14
C SER A 372 -12.59 11.19 -9.09
N GLY A 373 -11.38 10.60 -9.17
CA GLY A 373 -10.28 10.92 -8.25
C GLY A 373 -9.72 12.33 -8.46
N ILE A 374 -9.60 12.76 -9.71
CA ILE A 374 -9.18 14.14 -10.04
C ILE A 374 -10.22 15.15 -9.57
N ALA A 375 -11.51 14.90 -9.79
CA ALA A 375 -12.58 15.76 -9.30
C ALA A 375 -12.58 15.88 -7.77
N SER A 376 -12.39 14.76 -7.06
CA SER A 376 -12.26 14.75 -5.60
C SER A 376 -11.10 15.64 -5.11
N SER A 377 -10.00 15.64 -5.84
CA SER A 377 -8.82 16.45 -5.51
C SER A 377 -9.03 17.93 -5.81
N TYR A 378 -9.72 18.25 -6.91
CA TYR A 378 -10.00 19.63 -7.30
C TYR A 378 -11.01 20.31 -6.36
N GLU A 379 -12.03 19.57 -5.90
CA GLU A 379 -13.06 20.02 -4.95
C GLU A 379 -12.61 19.94 -3.49
N ALA A 380 -11.33 19.68 -3.23
CA ALA A 380 -10.76 19.60 -1.89
C ALA A 380 -10.94 20.91 -1.12
N LYS A 381 -11.12 20.77 0.20
CA LYS A 381 -11.31 21.92 1.10
C LYS A 381 -10.16 22.04 2.08
N GLN A 382 -9.78 23.28 2.38
CA GLN A 382 -8.78 23.57 3.39
C GLN A 382 -9.33 23.30 4.78
N HIS A 383 -8.59 22.55 5.56
CA HIS A 383 -8.81 22.35 6.99
C HIS A 383 -8.12 23.44 7.80
N GLU A 384 -8.56 23.70 9.02
CA GLU A 384 -7.99 24.72 9.92
C GLU A 384 -6.48 24.53 10.20
N SER A 385 -5.99 23.29 10.17
CA SER A 385 -4.55 22.99 10.24
C SER A 385 -3.73 23.51 9.04
N GLY A 386 -4.39 23.92 7.96
CA GLY A 386 -3.76 24.34 6.71
C GLY A 386 -3.74 23.26 5.61
N ALA A 387 -3.88 21.97 5.96
CA ALA A 387 -3.93 20.90 4.97
C ALA A 387 -5.23 20.91 4.16
N PHE A 388 -5.16 20.49 2.88
CA PHE A 388 -6.34 20.29 2.04
C PHE A 388 -6.79 18.84 2.08
N ILE A 389 -8.10 18.62 2.29
CA ILE A 389 -8.73 17.31 2.37
C ILE A 389 -9.61 17.10 1.14
N ASN A 390 -9.45 15.97 0.46
CA ASN A 390 -10.26 15.57 -0.69
C ASN A 390 -11.76 15.65 -0.40
N ASP A 391 -12.57 15.98 -1.43
CA ASP A 391 -14.02 15.84 -1.33
C ASP A 391 -14.39 14.36 -1.02
N PRO A 392 -15.08 14.08 0.10
CA PRO A 392 -15.32 12.72 0.55
C PRO A 392 -16.32 11.95 -0.33
N ILE A 393 -17.28 12.64 -0.96
CA ILE A 393 -18.27 11.99 -1.86
C ILE A 393 -17.56 11.51 -3.12
N LEU A 394 -16.79 12.38 -3.77
CA LEU A 394 -16.08 12.06 -5.02
C LEU A 394 -14.97 11.03 -4.79
N ALA A 395 -14.27 11.10 -3.65
CA ALA A 395 -13.30 10.08 -3.23
C ALA A 395 -13.97 8.70 -3.08
N ASN A 396 -15.15 8.66 -2.46
CA ASN A 396 -15.92 7.42 -2.32
C ASN A 396 -16.43 6.90 -3.68
N ILE A 397 -16.84 7.77 -4.60
CA ILE A 397 -17.22 7.38 -5.96
C ILE A 397 -16.03 6.78 -6.70
N CYS A 398 -14.87 7.41 -6.64
CA CYS A 398 -13.62 6.87 -7.20
C CYS A 398 -13.39 5.44 -6.71
N LYS A 399 -13.36 5.25 -5.40
CA LYS A 399 -13.12 3.94 -4.80
C LYS A 399 -14.24 2.94 -5.08
N HIS A 400 -15.49 3.36 -5.12
CA HIS A 400 -16.61 2.47 -5.41
C HIS A 400 -16.54 1.91 -6.84
N ASN A 401 -16.13 2.72 -7.81
CA ASN A 401 -15.83 2.30 -9.16
C ASN A 401 -14.68 1.29 -9.20
N VAL A 402 -13.63 1.53 -8.41
CA VAL A 402 -12.48 0.62 -8.30
C VAL A 402 -12.87 -0.76 -7.72
N THR A 403 -13.93 -0.88 -6.96
CA THR A 403 -14.40 -2.19 -6.49
C THR A 403 -15.05 -3.04 -7.59
N ARG A 404 -15.31 -2.49 -8.79
CA ARG A 404 -16.06 -3.11 -9.88
C ARG A 404 -15.29 -3.10 -11.20
N PHE A 405 -14.80 -1.95 -11.62
CA PHE A 405 -14.27 -1.75 -12.98
C PHE A 405 -12.98 -2.52 -13.27
N PRO A 406 -12.01 -2.66 -12.35
CA PRO A 406 -10.85 -3.51 -12.60
C PRO A 406 -11.21 -4.98 -12.91
N TYR A 407 -12.27 -5.50 -12.30
CA TYR A 407 -12.75 -6.87 -12.60
C TYR A 407 -13.31 -6.98 -14.02
N GLU A 408 -14.06 -5.97 -14.48
CA GLU A 408 -14.59 -5.96 -15.84
C GLU A 408 -13.46 -5.72 -16.86
N ILE A 409 -12.53 -4.81 -16.59
CA ILE A 409 -11.32 -4.59 -17.42
C ILE A 409 -10.53 -5.90 -17.54
N SER A 410 -10.32 -6.63 -16.45
CA SER A 410 -9.63 -7.92 -16.45
C SER A 410 -10.37 -8.98 -17.25
N ARG A 411 -11.69 -9.05 -17.11
CA ARG A 411 -12.54 -9.96 -17.89
C ARG A 411 -12.43 -9.70 -19.40
N LEU A 412 -12.47 -8.44 -19.81
CA LEU A 412 -12.32 -8.04 -21.20
C LEU A 412 -10.91 -8.32 -21.74
N ALA A 413 -9.86 -8.09 -20.92
CA ALA A 413 -8.49 -8.42 -21.30
C ALA A 413 -8.29 -9.93 -21.51
N GLN A 414 -8.85 -10.77 -20.61
CA GLN A 414 -8.80 -12.23 -20.76
C GLN A 414 -9.56 -12.70 -22.00
N ASP A 415 -10.72 -12.09 -22.31
CA ASP A 415 -11.48 -12.39 -23.51
C ASP A 415 -10.68 -12.05 -24.79
N LEU A 416 -9.99 -10.90 -24.81
CA LEU A 416 -9.11 -10.51 -25.93
C LEU A 416 -7.87 -11.40 -26.03
N ALA A 417 -7.29 -11.83 -24.90
CA ALA A 417 -6.17 -12.77 -24.86
C ALA A 417 -6.54 -14.17 -25.37
N GLY A 418 -7.80 -14.56 -25.16
CA GLY A 418 -8.35 -15.84 -25.64
C GLY A 418 -7.98 -17.04 -24.79
N GLY A 419 -8.47 -18.22 -25.20
CA GLY A 419 -8.32 -19.48 -24.45
C GLY A 419 -6.87 -19.99 -24.31
N LEU A 420 -5.93 -19.46 -25.08
CA LEU A 420 -4.53 -19.84 -24.99
C LEU A 420 -3.93 -19.57 -23.61
N MET A 421 -4.43 -18.58 -22.88
CA MET A 421 -4.01 -18.28 -21.51
C MET A 421 -4.16 -19.46 -20.54
N VAL A 422 -5.07 -20.41 -20.83
CA VAL A 422 -5.29 -21.61 -19.99
C VAL A 422 -4.11 -22.59 -20.06
N THR A 423 -3.33 -22.54 -21.13
CA THR A 423 -2.27 -23.52 -21.44
C THR A 423 -0.96 -22.89 -21.86
N LEU A 424 -0.66 -21.68 -21.37
CA LEU A 424 0.62 -21.02 -21.66
C LEU A 424 1.78 -21.86 -21.11
N PRO A 425 2.78 -22.19 -21.99
CA PRO A 425 3.94 -22.95 -21.56
C PRO A 425 4.90 -22.11 -20.73
N SER A 426 5.76 -22.77 -19.97
CA SER A 426 6.83 -22.13 -19.19
C SER A 426 8.00 -21.70 -20.07
N GLN A 427 8.89 -20.87 -19.54
CA GLN A 427 10.17 -20.54 -20.19
C GLN A 427 10.97 -21.81 -20.52
N ALA A 428 11.04 -22.76 -19.60
CA ALA A 428 11.79 -24.01 -19.78
C ALA A 428 11.22 -24.89 -20.90
N ASP A 429 9.90 -24.80 -21.19
CA ASP A 429 9.29 -25.50 -22.32
C ASP A 429 9.76 -24.93 -23.65
N PHE A 430 9.93 -23.61 -23.77
CA PHE A 430 10.47 -22.96 -24.98
C PHE A 430 11.94 -23.27 -25.17
N GLU A 431 12.73 -23.43 -24.11
CA GLU A 431 14.16 -23.77 -24.17
C GLU A 431 14.42 -25.27 -24.40
N HIS A 432 13.40 -26.09 -24.27
CA HIS A 432 13.54 -27.54 -24.43
C HIS A 432 13.79 -27.94 -25.89
N GLU A 433 14.87 -28.69 -26.12
CA GLU A 433 15.35 -29.06 -27.46
C GLU A 433 14.28 -29.70 -28.38
N THR A 434 13.42 -30.54 -27.82
CA THR A 434 12.42 -31.30 -28.60
C THR A 434 11.10 -30.56 -28.78
N ILE A 435 10.62 -29.85 -27.75
CA ILE A 435 9.29 -29.22 -27.77
C ILE A 435 9.36 -27.73 -28.07
N GLY A 436 10.46 -27.02 -27.79
CA GLY A 436 10.61 -25.60 -28.08
C GLY A 436 10.31 -25.24 -29.53
N PRO A 437 10.89 -25.92 -30.54
CA PRO A 437 10.58 -25.67 -31.98
C PRO A 437 9.12 -25.94 -32.34
N LYS A 438 8.42 -26.84 -31.61
CA LYS A 438 6.98 -27.08 -31.79
C LYS A 438 6.15 -25.96 -31.22
N LEU A 439 6.52 -25.45 -30.01
CA LEU A 439 5.86 -24.32 -29.41
C LEU A 439 6.00 -23.08 -30.28
N ASP A 440 7.19 -22.80 -30.77
CA ASP A 440 7.44 -21.68 -31.68
C ASP A 440 6.56 -21.76 -32.95
N LYS A 441 6.40 -22.94 -33.48
CA LYS A 441 5.53 -23.16 -34.65
C LYS A 441 4.06 -23.00 -34.36
N TYR A 442 3.54 -23.65 -33.29
CA TYR A 442 2.11 -23.77 -33.07
C TYR A 442 1.49 -22.62 -32.26
N LEU A 443 2.31 -21.84 -31.52
CA LEU A 443 1.89 -20.67 -30.82
C LEU A 443 2.10 -19.36 -31.60
N GLN A 444 2.45 -19.46 -32.88
CA GLN A 444 2.68 -18.30 -33.75
C GLN A 444 1.38 -17.49 -33.93
N GLY A 445 1.49 -16.15 -33.83
CA GLY A 445 0.48 -15.19 -34.25
C GLY A 445 0.72 -14.68 -35.67
N LYS A 446 0.72 -13.35 -35.88
CA LYS A 446 1.20 -12.74 -37.15
C LYS A 446 2.63 -13.17 -37.41
N SER A 447 2.96 -13.45 -38.66
CA SER A 447 4.32 -13.84 -39.06
C SER A 447 5.40 -12.78 -38.80
N SER A 448 5.01 -11.54 -38.61
CA SER A 448 5.91 -10.42 -38.27
C SER A 448 6.24 -10.33 -36.78
N VAL A 449 5.65 -11.17 -35.92
CA VAL A 449 5.83 -11.16 -34.46
C VAL A 449 6.39 -12.52 -34.03
N SER A 450 7.41 -12.49 -33.16
CA SER A 450 7.93 -13.71 -32.57
C SER A 450 6.91 -14.36 -31.64
N THR A 451 6.93 -15.69 -31.57
CA THR A 451 6.09 -16.45 -30.64
C THR A 451 6.40 -16.09 -29.20
N GLU A 452 7.68 -15.83 -28.92
CA GLU A 452 8.14 -15.41 -27.60
C GLU A 452 7.56 -14.06 -27.18
N ASP A 453 7.59 -13.03 -28.05
CA ASP A 453 7.03 -11.70 -27.73
C ASP A 453 5.52 -11.77 -27.49
N ARG A 454 4.83 -12.57 -28.32
CA ARG A 454 3.41 -12.82 -28.13
C ARG A 454 3.12 -13.51 -26.78
N THR A 455 3.92 -14.52 -26.43
CA THR A 455 3.77 -15.22 -25.16
C THR A 455 4.09 -14.30 -23.98
N ARG A 456 5.12 -13.47 -24.06
CA ARG A 456 5.47 -12.46 -23.05
C ARG A 456 4.30 -11.52 -22.77
N MET A 457 3.59 -11.07 -23.80
CA MET A 457 2.44 -10.19 -23.66
C MET A 457 1.22 -10.91 -23.05
N LEU A 458 0.98 -12.17 -23.42
CA LEU A 458 -0.05 -13.01 -22.80
C LEU A 458 0.26 -13.27 -21.32
N ARG A 459 1.51 -13.50 -20.97
CA ARG A 459 1.98 -13.66 -19.57
C ARG A 459 1.77 -12.39 -18.74
N LEU A 460 1.91 -11.21 -19.34
CA LEU A 460 1.59 -9.95 -18.63
C LEU A 460 0.11 -9.89 -18.23
N ILE A 461 -0.80 -10.23 -19.15
CA ILE A 461 -2.24 -10.29 -18.83
C ILE A 461 -2.50 -11.37 -17.77
N GLU A 462 -1.90 -12.55 -17.90
CA GLU A 462 -2.02 -13.62 -16.90
C GLU A 462 -1.56 -13.15 -15.52
N ASN A 463 -0.39 -12.54 -15.40
CA ASN A 463 0.16 -12.06 -14.14
C ASN A 463 -0.76 -11.03 -13.47
N MET A 464 -1.35 -10.12 -14.25
CA MET A 464 -2.22 -9.06 -13.73
C MET A 464 -3.67 -9.52 -13.46
N THR A 465 -4.11 -10.68 -13.98
CA THR A 465 -5.48 -11.18 -13.80
C THR A 465 -5.59 -12.46 -12.98
N LEU A 466 -4.55 -13.29 -12.94
CA LEU A 466 -4.52 -14.58 -12.25
C LEU A 466 -3.32 -14.73 -11.31
N GLY A 467 -2.22 -14.01 -11.58
CA GLY A 467 -0.98 -14.10 -10.85
C GLY A 467 -0.88 -13.15 -9.67
N ARG A 468 0.35 -12.90 -9.24
CA ARG A 468 0.68 -12.07 -8.08
C ARG A 468 0.10 -10.65 -8.17
N ASN A 469 0.17 -10.02 -9.34
CA ASN A 469 -0.27 -8.64 -9.51
C ASN A 469 -1.79 -8.50 -9.54
N ALA A 470 -2.53 -9.60 -9.73
CA ALA A 470 -3.97 -9.66 -9.56
C ALA A 470 -4.41 -9.34 -8.12
N VAL A 471 -3.59 -9.65 -7.12
CA VAL A 471 -3.88 -9.33 -5.70
C VAL A 471 -4.07 -7.82 -5.55
N GLY A 472 -3.10 -7.03 -6.02
CA GLY A 472 -3.17 -5.57 -5.97
C GLY A 472 -4.24 -4.97 -6.89
N TYR A 473 -4.43 -5.53 -8.09
CA TYR A 473 -5.37 -4.97 -9.06
C TYR A 473 -6.84 -5.32 -8.76
N LEU A 474 -7.13 -6.52 -8.24
CA LEU A 474 -8.48 -7.03 -8.00
C LEU A 474 -8.86 -7.07 -6.52
N THR A 475 -8.26 -7.97 -5.73
CA THR A 475 -8.69 -8.22 -4.34
C THR A 475 -8.46 -7.02 -3.43
N GLU A 476 -7.31 -6.37 -3.53
CA GLU A 476 -7.01 -5.12 -2.82
C GLU A 476 -7.95 -3.99 -3.29
N SER A 477 -8.24 -3.94 -4.60
CA SER A 477 -9.22 -2.99 -5.16
C SER A 477 -10.62 -3.19 -4.56
N MET A 478 -10.99 -4.40 -4.20
CA MET A 478 -12.26 -4.69 -3.54
C MET A 478 -12.28 -4.20 -2.08
N HIS A 479 -11.24 -4.48 -1.31
CA HIS A 479 -11.28 -4.37 0.16
C HIS A 479 -10.41 -3.25 0.76
N GLY A 480 -9.35 -2.81 0.10
CA GLY A 480 -8.50 -1.73 0.60
C GLY A 480 -9.28 -0.42 0.77
N ALA A 481 -8.98 0.37 1.79
CA ALA A 481 -9.75 1.55 2.23
C ALA A 481 -11.23 1.25 2.53
N GLY A 482 -11.53 0.04 2.96
CA GLY A 482 -12.87 -0.42 3.35
C GLY A 482 -13.59 -1.19 2.24
N SER A 483 -14.57 -2.02 2.65
CA SER A 483 -15.40 -2.82 1.76
C SER A 483 -16.37 -1.95 0.93
N PRO A 484 -16.98 -2.48 -0.14
CA PRO A 484 -18.04 -1.77 -0.88
C PRO A 484 -19.17 -1.25 0.01
N GLN A 485 -19.53 -2.00 1.06
CA GLN A 485 -20.58 -1.58 2.00
C GLN A 485 -20.12 -0.37 2.85
N ALA A 486 -18.86 -0.33 3.28
CA ALA A 486 -18.33 0.82 4.03
C ALA A 486 -18.38 2.11 3.17
N GLN A 487 -18.11 2.00 1.87
CA GLN A 487 -18.21 3.13 0.94
C GLN A 487 -19.65 3.62 0.78
N ARG A 488 -20.62 2.70 0.66
CA ARG A 488 -22.05 3.06 0.58
C ARG A 488 -22.55 3.75 1.84
N ILE A 489 -22.14 3.28 3.02
CA ILE A 489 -22.45 3.93 4.30
C ILE A 489 -21.89 5.35 4.33
N GLN A 490 -20.65 5.54 3.86
CA GLN A 490 -20.05 6.87 3.80
C GLN A 490 -20.80 7.78 2.82
N LEU A 491 -21.11 7.30 1.62
CA LEU A 491 -21.90 8.06 0.62
C LEU A 491 -23.26 8.47 1.18
N LEU A 492 -23.94 7.57 1.91
CA LEU A 492 -25.21 7.90 2.57
C LEU A 492 -25.05 8.99 3.62
N ARG A 493 -23.98 8.96 4.41
CA ARG A 493 -23.69 9.93 5.46
C ARG A 493 -23.33 11.31 4.90
N GLU A 494 -22.51 11.36 3.87
CA GLU A 494 -22.02 12.62 3.28
C GLU A 494 -23.02 13.28 2.32
N THR A 495 -24.00 12.54 1.83
CA THR A 495 -24.98 13.08 0.86
C THR A 495 -26.09 13.83 1.57
N ASP A 496 -26.20 15.14 1.32
CA ASP A 496 -27.30 15.96 1.76
C ASP A 496 -28.55 15.73 0.90
N PHE A 497 -29.35 14.72 1.29
CA PHE A 497 -30.60 14.39 0.61
C PHE A 497 -31.66 15.50 0.80
N GLY A 498 -31.65 16.22 1.94
CA GLY A 498 -32.57 17.32 2.18
C GLY A 498 -32.38 18.45 1.18
N LYS A 499 -31.10 18.84 0.93
CA LYS A 499 -30.78 19.81 -0.12
C LYS A 499 -31.22 19.34 -1.51
N LYS A 500 -31.06 18.03 -1.83
CA LYS A 500 -31.48 17.47 -3.13
C LYS A 500 -33.00 17.48 -3.29
N GLN A 501 -33.74 17.23 -2.22
CA GLN A 501 -35.20 17.28 -2.22
C GLN A 501 -35.77 18.71 -2.37
N SER A 502 -34.99 19.73 -1.98
CA SER A 502 -35.40 21.14 -2.09
C SER A 502 -35.18 21.75 -3.47
N LEU A 503 -34.53 21.02 -4.40
CA LEU A 503 -34.33 21.44 -5.80
C LEU A 503 -35.52 21.10 -6.67
#